data_9d471c3ba9a255b345f2f7696ee987a9
#
_entry.id   9d471c3ba9a255b345f2f7696ee987a9
#
_cell.length_a   1.000
_cell.length_b   1.000
_cell.length_c   1.000
_cell.angle_alpha   90.00
_cell.angle_beta   90.00
_cell.angle_gamma   90.00
#
_symmetry.space_group_name_H-M   'P 1'
#
loop_
_entity.id
_entity.type
_entity.pdbx_description
1 polymer ?
#
loop_
_entity_poly.entity_id
_entity_poly.type
_entity_poly.pdbx_seq_one_letter_code
_entity_poly.pdbx_strand_id
1 'polypeptide(L)'
;MKKLIFILLISVSIQTFGGGGWPQPKRGGYFKLSQNFIGSSNFFAPDGSIVDITTVRLYTTSIYGEYGFTSRLTGIVYFPFFVRNTLNEIQYNQSGNTEPGDALQSIGDTDISIKYGLIVNKPVVVSATLLFGLPLGVAAGGSSQILQTGDGEFNQMLKVDASYSFYPKPVYVSAYAGFNNRTNSFSDEVRFGAEVGLTLKKFIPILKLNVVQSLYNGNAEEAQNGIFSNNTEYVSPTLELNYQLNDKWGVSGSGGFAFAGRNILASPNWSIGAYLKL
;
A
#
# COMPACT_ATOMS: atom_id res chain seq x y z
N MET A 1 11.44 -40.89 43.76
CA MET A 1 11.55 -40.84 42.29
C MET A 1 10.90 -39.56 41.78
N LYS A 2 11.70 -38.53 41.50
CA LYS A 2 11.22 -37.24 40.96
C LYS A 2 11.10 -37.38 39.44
N LYS A 3 9.88 -37.31 38.89
CA LYS A 3 9.65 -37.27 37.45
C LYS A 3 10.00 -35.88 36.94
N LEU A 4 11.09 -35.76 36.17
CA LEU A 4 11.47 -34.59 35.43
C LEU A 4 10.52 -34.48 34.23
N ILE A 5 9.59 -33.53 34.25
CA ILE A 5 8.78 -33.19 33.08
C ILE A 5 9.63 -32.28 32.19
N PHE A 6 10.12 -32.84 31.09
CA PHE A 6 10.79 -32.11 30.04
C PHE A 6 9.72 -31.35 29.23
N ILE A 7 9.55 -30.07 29.52
CA ILE A 7 8.72 -29.19 28.67
C ILE A 7 9.52 -28.89 27.41
N LEU A 8 9.18 -29.61 26.35
CA LEU A 8 9.70 -29.33 25.01
C LEU A 8 9.09 -28.00 24.55
N LEU A 9 9.84 -26.91 24.71
CA LEU A 9 9.51 -25.62 24.11
C LEU A 9 9.66 -25.77 22.59
N ILE A 10 8.58 -26.15 21.90
CA ILE A 10 8.49 -26.05 20.46
C ILE A 10 8.39 -24.54 20.15
N SER A 11 9.49 -23.95 19.78
CA SER A 11 9.51 -22.61 19.19
C SER A 11 8.84 -22.67 17.81
N VAL A 12 7.51 -22.58 17.80
CA VAL A 12 6.78 -22.33 16.55
C VAL A 12 7.12 -20.92 16.14
N SER A 13 8.05 -20.78 15.23
CA SER A 13 8.31 -19.51 14.54
C SER A 13 7.03 -19.13 13.82
N ILE A 14 6.30 -18.15 14.36
CA ILE A 14 5.18 -17.52 13.65
C ILE A 14 5.80 -16.83 12.45
N GLN A 15 5.62 -17.40 11.26
CA GLN A 15 6.06 -16.77 10.01
C GLN A 15 5.19 -15.55 9.80
N THR A 16 5.74 -14.38 10.12
CA THR A 16 5.08 -13.11 9.85
C THR A 16 5.09 -12.86 8.34
N PHE A 17 3.92 -12.64 7.77
CA PHE A 17 3.79 -12.08 6.43
C PHE A 17 4.33 -10.65 6.48
N GLY A 18 4.99 -10.19 5.40
CA GLY A 18 5.54 -8.86 5.31
C GLY A 18 4.49 -7.80 5.67
N GLY A 19 4.78 -6.95 6.66
CA GLY A 19 3.88 -5.92 7.18
C GLY A 19 3.91 -5.81 8.70
N GLY A 20 3.24 -4.76 9.21
CA GLY A 20 3.16 -4.49 10.65
C GLY A 20 4.48 -4.15 11.32
N GLY A 21 4.52 -4.28 12.63
CA GLY A 21 5.66 -3.91 13.48
C GLY A 21 6.80 -4.93 13.54
N TRP A 22 6.68 -6.11 12.92
CA TRP A 22 7.74 -7.11 12.96
C TRP A 22 8.86 -6.81 11.97
N PRO A 23 10.13 -6.63 12.41
CA PRO A 23 11.28 -6.64 11.51
C PRO A 23 11.47 -8.02 10.90
N GLN A 24 12.02 -8.09 9.70
CA GLN A 24 12.45 -9.35 9.11
C GLN A 24 13.62 -9.96 9.90
N PRO A 25 13.68 -11.28 10.06
CA PRO A 25 14.84 -11.96 10.65
C PRO A 25 16.12 -11.59 9.89
N LYS A 26 17.28 -11.65 10.57
CA LYS A 26 18.57 -11.45 9.89
C LYS A 26 18.71 -12.44 8.73
N ARG A 27 18.96 -11.91 7.51
CA ARG A 27 19.02 -12.63 6.23
C ARG A 27 17.69 -13.26 5.79
N GLY A 28 16.62 -13.04 6.51
CA GLY A 28 15.26 -13.36 6.05
C GLY A 28 14.72 -12.27 5.16
N GLY A 29 13.68 -12.57 4.40
CA GLY A 29 13.06 -11.60 3.52
C GLY A 29 11.68 -12.04 3.05
N TYR A 30 10.94 -11.08 2.57
CA TYR A 30 9.65 -11.28 1.92
C TYR A 30 9.63 -10.45 0.63
N PHE A 31 9.35 -11.08 -0.51
CA PHE A 31 9.32 -10.44 -1.81
C PHE A 31 8.00 -10.80 -2.50
N LYS A 32 7.32 -9.81 -3.06
CA LYS A 32 6.03 -9.98 -3.73
C LYS A 32 6.06 -9.28 -5.09
N LEU A 33 5.78 -10.02 -6.14
CA LEU A 33 5.42 -9.47 -7.45
C LEU A 33 3.91 -9.38 -7.52
N SER A 34 3.36 -8.23 -7.84
CA SER A 34 1.92 -8.01 -7.91
C SER A 34 1.50 -7.20 -9.13
N GLN A 35 0.28 -7.50 -9.58
CA GLN A 35 -0.46 -6.72 -10.56
C GLN A 35 -1.67 -6.12 -9.85
N ASN A 36 -1.76 -4.80 -9.86
CA ASN A 36 -2.89 -4.04 -9.32
C ASN A 36 -3.70 -3.45 -10.46
N PHE A 37 -4.99 -3.32 -10.25
CA PHE A 37 -5.94 -2.75 -11.19
C PHE A 37 -6.98 -1.91 -10.46
N ILE A 38 -7.21 -0.71 -10.97
CA ILE A 38 -8.37 0.12 -10.63
C ILE A 38 -8.91 0.74 -11.93
N GLY A 39 -10.23 0.65 -12.12
CA GLY A 39 -10.91 1.31 -13.23
C GLY A 39 -12.13 2.03 -12.70
N SER A 40 -12.28 3.30 -13.02
CA SER A 40 -13.36 4.13 -12.48
C SER A 40 -13.92 5.10 -13.49
N SER A 41 -15.23 5.22 -13.49
CA SER A 41 -15.99 6.33 -14.06
C SER A 41 -16.50 7.31 -13.00
N ASN A 42 -16.06 7.14 -11.75
CA ASN A 42 -16.48 7.97 -10.62
C ASN A 42 -15.26 8.45 -9.84
N PHE A 43 -15.36 9.65 -9.29
CA PHE A 43 -14.31 10.32 -8.54
C PHE A 43 -14.89 10.97 -7.29
N PHE A 44 -14.19 10.85 -6.16
CA PHE A 44 -14.48 11.64 -4.98
C PHE A 44 -13.93 13.04 -5.18
N ALA A 45 -14.82 14.02 -5.35
CA ALA A 45 -14.50 15.42 -5.48
C ALA A 45 -13.86 16.01 -4.19
N PRO A 46 -13.30 17.24 -4.23
CA PRO A 46 -12.69 17.86 -3.05
C PRO A 46 -13.62 18.01 -1.84
N ASP A 47 -14.93 18.09 -2.05
CA ASP A 47 -15.95 18.16 -1.00
C ASP A 47 -16.39 16.79 -0.48
N GLY A 48 -15.89 15.70 -1.07
CA GLY A 48 -16.24 14.33 -0.74
C GLY A 48 -17.47 13.79 -1.46
N SER A 49 -18.11 14.58 -2.33
CA SER A 49 -19.19 14.09 -3.20
C SER A 49 -18.62 13.18 -4.30
N ILE A 50 -19.44 12.26 -4.79
CA ILE A 50 -19.07 11.42 -5.92
C ILE A 50 -19.58 12.09 -7.21
N VAL A 51 -18.68 12.27 -8.16
CA VAL A 51 -18.97 12.84 -9.47
C VAL A 51 -18.59 11.86 -10.58
N ASP A 52 -19.31 11.89 -11.67
CA ASP A 52 -19.00 11.13 -12.87
C ASP A 52 -17.80 11.75 -13.60
N ILE A 53 -16.89 10.91 -14.03
CA ILE A 53 -15.73 11.29 -14.84
C ILE A 53 -15.62 10.40 -16.08
N THR A 54 -14.87 10.83 -17.07
CA THR A 54 -14.43 9.92 -18.13
C THR A 54 -13.67 8.75 -17.53
N THR A 55 -14.00 7.53 -17.99
CA THR A 55 -13.41 6.31 -17.41
C THR A 55 -11.89 6.34 -17.50
N VAL A 56 -11.26 6.26 -16.35
CA VAL A 56 -9.81 6.10 -16.17
C VAL A 56 -9.50 4.69 -15.70
N ARG A 57 -8.42 4.09 -16.21
CA ARG A 57 -7.92 2.79 -15.72
C ARG A 57 -6.44 2.90 -15.41
N LEU A 58 -6.07 2.38 -14.25
CA LEU A 58 -4.69 2.29 -13.81
C LEU A 58 -4.32 0.81 -13.60
N TYR A 59 -3.26 0.40 -14.28
CA TYR A 59 -2.64 -0.92 -14.16
C TYR A 59 -1.24 -0.71 -13.59
N THR A 60 -0.92 -1.39 -12.47
CA THR A 60 0.39 -1.26 -11.84
C THR A 60 0.99 -2.63 -11.59
N THR A 61 2.11 -2.92 -12.27
CA THR A 61 2.94 -4.08 -11.97
C THR A 61 4.09 -3.64 -11.08
N SER A 62 4.20 -4.25 -9.89
CA SER A 62 5.15 -3.80 -8.87
C SER A 62 5.87 -4.96 -8.19
N ILE A 63 7.07 -4.65 -7.69
CA ILE A 63 7.78 -5.50 -6.74
C ILE A 63 7.74 -4.80 -5.38
N TYR A 64 7.34 -5.55 -4.37
CA TYR A 64 7.51 -5.20 -2.96
C TYR A 64 8.55 -6.14 -2.35
N GLY A 65 9.50 -5.61 -1.59
CA GLY A 65 10.52 -6.42 -0.94
C GLY A 65 10.85 -5.92 0.45
N GLU A 66 11.01 -6.86 1.38
CA GLU A 66 11.59 -6.63 2.71
C GLU A 66 12.79 -7.55 2.89
N TYR A 67 13.89 -7.03 3.45
CA TYR A 67 15.08 -7.81 3.77
C TYR A 67 15.67 -7.41 5.12
N GLY A 68 15.90 -8.40 5.98
CA GLY A 68 16.49 -8.22 7.30
C GLY A 68 18.02 -8.17 7.27
N PHE A 69 18.60 -6.99 7.44
CA PHE A 69 20.05 -6.82 7.58
C PHE A 69 20.53 -7.30 8.95
N THR A 70 19.75 -7.02 9.97
CA THR A 70 19.96 -7.52 11.33
C THR A 70 18.62 -8.02 11.90
N SER A 71 18.60 -8.55 13.11
CA SER A 71 17.36 -8.93 13.80
C SER A 71 16.43 -7.75 14.15
N ARG A 72 16.88 -6.51 13.93
CA ARG A 72 16.11 -5.29 14.21
C ARG A 72 16.00 -4.37 13.00
N LEU A 73 16.92 -4.46 12.04
CA LEU A 73 16.99 -3.55 10.90
C LEU A 73 16.52 -4.27 9.63
N THR A 74 15.46 -3.75 9.02
CA THR A 74 14.86 -4.23 7.76
C THR A 74 14.86 -3.12 6.73
N GLY A 75 15.39 -3.39 5.54
CA GLY A 75 15.20 -2.55 4.37
C GLY A 75 13.92 -2.96 3.66
N ILE A 76 13.20 -1.98 3.12
CA ILE A 76 11.93 -2.18 2.40
C ILE A 76 12.00 -1.40 1.09
N VAL A 77 11.50 -1.99 0.01
CA VAL A 77 11.34 -1.33 -1.28
C VAL A 77 9.96 -1.63 -1.84
N TYR A 78 9.32 -0.62 -2.39
CA TYR A 78 8.17 -0.76 -3.27
C TYR A 78 8.49 -0.10 -4.61
N PHE A 79 8.54 -0.88 -5.69
CA PHE A 79 8.92 -0.43 -7.01
C PHE A 79 7.87 -0.81 -8.05
N PRO A 80 7.01 0.15 -8.46
CA PRO A 80 6.06 -0.03 -9.53
C PRO A 80 6.76 0.15 -10.88
N PHE A 81 7.44 -0.91 -11.35
CA PHE A 81 8.30 -0.86 -12.54
C PHE A 81 7.54 -0.75 -13.86
N PHE A 82 6.23 -0.99 -13.85
CA PHE A 82 5.35 -0.76 -14.99
C PHE A 82 4.00 -0.25 -14.50
N VAL A 83 3.68 0.99 -14.89
CA VAL A 83 2.41 1.64 -14.64
C VAL A 83 1.82 2.05 -15.97
N ARG A 84 0.57 1.68 -16.22
CA ARG A 84 -0.19 2.12 -17.39
C ARG A 84 -1.47 2.81 -16.91
N ASN A 85 -1.61 4.07 -17.28
CA ASN A 85 -2.79 4.89 -17.08
C ASN A 85 -3.48 5.14 -18.42
N THR A 86 -4.80 4.96 -18.47
CA THR A 86 -5.57 5.14 -19.70
C THR A 86 -6.83 5.96 -19.43
N LEU A 87 -7.17 6.82 -20.37
CA LEU A 87 -8.40 7.57 -20.41
C LEU A 87 -9.24 7.07 -21.60
N ASN A 88 -10.52 6.84 -21.38
CA ASN A 88 -11.42 6.48 -22.48
C ASN A 88 -11.69 7.67 -23.40
N GLU A 89 -12.22 7.38 -24.58
CA GLU A 89 -12.79 8.36 -25.49
C GLU A 89 -13.88 9.20 -24.80
N ILE A 90 -13.90 10.49 -25.06
CA ILE A 90 -14.90 11.43 -24.54
C ILE A 90 -15.89 11.75 -25.66
N GLN A 91 -17.17 11.48 -25.44
CA GLN A 91 -18.25 11.84 -26.33
C GLN A 91 -19.05 13.00 -25.74
N TYR A 92 -19.12 14.11 -26.48
CA TYR A 92 -19.87 15.29 -26.09
C TYR A 92 -21.31 15.18 -26.55
N ASN A 93 -22.24 14.94 -25.65
CA ASN A 93 -23.67 14.72 -25.96
C ASN A 93 -24.35 15.89 -26.66
N GLN A 94 -23.85 17.12 -26.48
CA GLN A 94 -24.45 18.32 -27.07
C GLN A 94 -23.96 18.61 -28.49
N SER A 95 -22.69 18.38 -28.76
CA SER A 95 -22.07 18.70 -30.06
C SER A 95 -21.95 17.48 -30.98
N GLY A 96 -22.07 16.27 -30.42
CA GLY A 96 -21.76 15.01 -31.09
C GLY A 96 -20.27 14.80 -31.38
N ASN A 97 -19.41 15.74 -30.96
CA ASN A 97 -17.97 15.61 -31.13
C ASN A 97 -17.41 14.51 -30.23
N THR A 98 -16.32 13.92 -30.70
CA THR A 98 -15.58 12.87 -29.99
C THR A 98 -14.14 13.30 -29.84
N GLU A 99 -13.60 13.21 -28.63
CA GLU A 99 -12.16 13.28 -28.38
C GLU A 99 -11.60 11.88 -28.17
N PRO A 100 -10.53 11.49 -28.87
CA PRO A 100 -9.96 10.16 -28.75
C PRO A 100 -9.45 9.93 -27.32
N GLY A 101 -9.48 8.69 -26.87
CA GLY A 101 -8.89 8.27 -25.62
C GLY A 101 -7.38 8.43 -25.63
N ASP A 102 -6.77 8.37 -24.44
CA ASP A 102 -5.35 8.59 -24.24
C ASP A 102 -4.72 7.47 -23.39
N ALA A 103 -3.41 7.30 -23.46
CA ALA A 103 -2.68 6.31 -22.69
C ALA A 103 -1.26 6.79 -22.38
N LEU A 104 -0.86 6.61 -21.13
CA LEU A 104 0.51 6.82 -20.65
C LEU A 104 1.02 5.52 -20.04
N GLN A 105 2.28 5.21 -20.29
CA GLN A 105 2.97 4.11 -19.59
C GLN A 105 4.37 4.53 -19.21
N SER A 106 4.76 4.23 -17.97
CA SER A 106 6.07 4.53 -17.40
C SER A 106 6.32 3.66 -16.16
N ILE A 107 7.44 3.86 -15.49
CA ILE A 107 7.60 3.46 -14.09
C ILE A 107 6.73 4.38 -13.22
N GLY A 108 6.43 3.95 -11.99
CA GLY A 108 5.74 4.76 -10.99
C GLY A 108 6.69 5.30 -9.92
N ASP A 109 6.14 6.10 -9.00
CA ASP A 109 6.88 6.57 -7.84
C ASP A 109 7.26 5.40 -6.94
N THR A 110 8.48 5.46 -6.42
CA THR A 110 9.16 4.35 -5.79
C THR A 110 9.45 4.66 -4.34
N ASP A 111 9.03 3.78 -3.43
CA ASP A 111 9.31 3.93 -2.01
C ASP A 111 10.52 3.10 -1.59
N ILE A 112 11.42 3.74 -0.85
CA ILE A 112 12.54 3.08 -0.16
C ILE A 112 12.40 3.38 1.33
N SER A 113 12.48 2.34 2.17
CA SER A 113 12.29 2.52 3.60
C SER A 113 13.29 1.74 4.42
N ILE A 114 13.53 2.23 5.62
CA ILE A 114 14.29 1.54 6.67
C ILE A 114 13.38 1.42 7.89
N LYS A 115 13.12 0.17 8.31
CA LYS A 115 12.38 -0.17 9.52
C LYS A 115 13.34 -0.61 10.61
N TYR A 116 13.19 -0.04 11.80
CA TYR A 116 13.96 -0.42 12.98
C TYR A 116 13.05 -0.90 14.11
N GLY A 117 13.28 -2.12 14.60
CA GLY A 117 12.56 -2.70 15.73
C GLY A 117 12.97 -2.07 17.06
N LEU A 118 12.11 -1.23 17.60
CA LEU A 118 12.28 -0.56 18.90
C LEU A 118 12.05 -1.55 20.05
N ILE A 119 10.95 -2.28 19.98
CA ILE A 119 10.58 -3.34 20.92
C ILE A 119 10.44 -4.63 20.10
N VAL A 120 11.32 -5.58 20.34
CA VAL A 120 11.33 -6.90 19.71
C VAL A 120 11.40 -7.99 20.77
N ASN A 121 11.01 -9.22 20.45
CA ASN A 121 11.00 -10.38 21.36
C ASN A 121 10.12 -10.14 22.61
N LYS A 122 9.07 -9.36 22.48
CA LYS A 122 8.03 -9.11 23.49
C LYS A 122 6.67 -9.40 22.87
N PRO A 123 5.62 -9.61 23.70
CA PRO A 123 4.27 -9.86 23.18
C PRO A 123 3.79 -8.74 22.24
N VAL A 124 4.06 -7.48 22.57
CA VAL A 124 3.86 -6.35 21.68
C VAL A 124 5.21 -6.03 21.04
N VAL A 125 5.24 -6.02 19.71
CA VAL A 125 6.38 -5.61 18.90
C VAL A 125 6.13 -4.21 18.37
N VAL A 126 7.11 -3.33 18.49
CA VAL A 126 7.02 -1.93 18.01
C VAL A 126 8.20 -1.63 17.12
N SER A 127 7.96 -1.03 15.98
CA SER A 127 8.99 -0.57 15.03
C SER A 127 8.74 0.86 14.59
N ALA A 128 9.82 1.58 14.29
CA ALA A 128 9.77 2.84 13.57
C ALA A 128 10.28 2.61 12.13
N THR A 129 9.64 3.25 11.17
CA THR A 129 9.99 3.18 9.74
C THR A 129 10.17 4.58 9.20
N LEU A 130 11.32 4.85 8.59
CA LEU A 130 11.54 6.04 7.79
C LEU A 130 11.41 5.65 6.31
N LEU A 131 10.51 6.31 5.60
CA LEU A 131 10.21 6.09 4.19
C LEU A 131 10.56 7.33 3.38
N PHE A 132 11.13 7.11 2.22
CA PHE A 132 11.37 8.11 1.18
C PHE A 132 10.64 7.68 -0.09
N GLY A 133 9.68 8.51 -0.53
CA GLY A 133 8.99 8.37 -1.81
C GLY A 133 9.74 9.15 -2.89
N LEU A 134 10.29 8.43 -3.85
CA LEU A 134 11.05 8.98 -4.96
C LEU A 134 10.14 9.24 -6.16
N PRO A 135 10.07 10.47 -6.70
CA PRO A 135 9.20 10.84 -7.81
C PRO A 135 9.79 10.34 -9.15
N LEU A 136 9.78 9.03 -9.36
CA LEU A 136 10.29 8.43 -10.58
C LEU A 136 9.23 8.30 -11.68
N GLY A 137 7.97 8.48 -11.33
CA GLY A 137 6.83 8.49 -12.24
C GLY A 137 6.72 9.76 -13.07
N VAL A 138 5.71 9.79 -13.91
CA VAL A 138 5.37 10.96 -14.76
C VAL A 138 4.17 11.64 -14.13
N ALA A 139 4.32 12.93 -13.77
CA ALA A 139 3.27 13.72 -13.12
C ALA A 139 2.25 14.32 -14.12
N ALA A 140 2.64 14.48 -15.41
CA ALA A 140 1.75 14.95 -16.47
C ALA A 140 2.22 14.36 -17.80
N GLY A 141 1.37 13.58 -18.46
CA GLY A 141 1.74 12.90 -19.69
C GLY A 141 0.53 12.47 -20.51
N GLY A 142 0.82 11.71 -21.56
CA GLY A 142 -0.14 11.44 -22.62
C GLY A 142 -0.28 12.63 -23.58
N SER A 143 -1.13 12.52 -24.57
CA SER A 143 -1.49 13.63 -25.46
C SER A 143 -2.30 14.70 -24.71
N SER A 144 -3.08 14.30 -23.74
CA SER A 144 -3.90 15.17 -22.89
C SER A 144 -3.12 15.92 -21.81
N GLN A 145 -1.90 15.48 -21.51
CA GLN A 145 -1.06 15.98 -20.40
C GLN A 145 -1.70 15.89 -18.99
N ILE A 146 -2.74 15.05 -18.83
CA ILE A 146 -3.41 14.83 -17.56
C ILE A 146 -3.17 13.41 -16.98
N LEU A 147 -2.61 12.51 -17.79
CA LEU A 147 -2.32 11.16 -17.34
C LEU A 147 -1.05 11.14 -16.47
N GLN A 148 -1.09 10.34 -15.41
CA GLN A 148 -0.03 10.28 -14.42
C GLN A 148 0.37 8.82 -14.15
N THR A 149 1.66 8.59 -13.84
CA THR A 149 2.17 7.36 -13.25
C THR A 149 2.82 7.61 -11.88
N GLY A 150 2.89 8.87 -11.46
CA GLY A 150 3.33 9.37 -10.18
C GLY A 150 2.88 10.83 -9.99
N ASP A 151 3.12 11.40 -8.81
CA ASP A 151 2.72 12.77 -8.47
C ASP A 151 3.85 13.81 -8.70
N GLY A 152 5.08 13.33 -8.93
CA GLY A 152 6.24 14.22 -9.18
C GLY A 152 6.78 14.90 -7.93
N GLU A 153 6.34 14.49 -6.73
CA GLU A 153 6.81 15.05 -5.46
C GLU A 153 7.64 14.05 -4.67
N PHE A 154 8.64 14.55 -3.94
CA PHE A 154 9.41 13.75 -3.01
C PHE A 154 8.75 13.79 -1.64
N ASN A 155 8.45 12.62 -1.07
CA ASN A 155 7.86 12.56 0.25
C ASN A 155 8.72 11.81 1.26
N GLN A 156 8.56 12.19 2.55
CA GLN A 156 9.32 11.67 3.67
C GLN A 156 8.35 11.33 4.79
N MET A 157 8.18 10.04 5.05
CA MET A 157 7.25 9.60 6.08
C MET A 157 7.98 8.94 7.24
N LEU A 158 7.71 9.43 8.46
CA LEU A 158 8.03 8.72 9.68
C LEU A 158 6.78 7.98 10.15
N LYS A 159 6.90 6.66 10.28
CA LYS A 159 5.80 5.77 10.69
C LYS A 159 6.21 4.94 11.89
N VAL A 160 5.27 4.74 12.81
CA VAL A 160 5.40 3.80 13.95
C VAL A 160 4.35 2.72 13.78
N ASP A 161 4.78 1.47 13.85
CA ASP A 161 3.94 0.28 13.79
C ASP A 161 3.98 -0.44 15.15
N ALA A 162 2.82 -0.92 15.61
CA ALA A 162 2.70 -1.80 16.77
C ALA A 162 1.91 -3.05 16.38
N SER A 163 2.41 -4.22 16.80
CA SER A 163 1.82 -5.50 16.46
C SER A 163 1.76 -6.44 17.65
N TYR A 164 0.72 -7.26 17.70
CA TYR A 164 0.52 -8.26 18.74
C TYR A 164 0.03 -9.58 18.14
N SER A 165 0.64 -10.69 18.53
CA SER A 165 0.19 -12.04 18.18
C SER A 165 -0.49 -12.70 19.38
N PHE A 166 -1.70 -13.21 19.18
CA PHE A 166 -2.51 -13.88 20.22
C PHE A 166 -2.11 -15.33 20.45
N TYR A 167 -0.82 -15.68 20.23
CA TYR A 167 -0.37 -17.06 20.40
C TYR A 167 -0.91 -17.68 21.71
N PRO A 168 -1.42 -18.96 21.72
CA PRO A 168 -1.40 -19.93 20.61
C PRO A 168 -2.56 -19.80 19.59
N LYS A 169 -3.43 -18.80 19.72
CA LYS A 169 -4.47 -18.56 18.72
C LYS A 169 -3.81 -18.06 17.41
N PRO A 170 -4.26 -18.56 16.25
CA PRO A 170 -3.66 -18.20 14.96
C PRO A 170 -4.11 -16.80 14.46
N VAL A 171 -4.10 -15.80 15.33
CA VAL A 171 -4.58 -14.43 15.09
C VAL A 171 -3.49 -13.45 15.45
N TYR A 172 -3.33 -12.42 14.63
CA TYR A 172 -2.55 -11.23 14.96
C TYR A 172 -3.30 -9.96 14.64
N VAL A 173 -2.89 -8.89 15.28
CA VAL A 173 -3.32 -7.52 14.97
C VAL A 173 -2.09 -6.64 14.81
N SER A 174 -2.20 -5.64 13.94
CA SER A 174 -1.23 -4.56 13.78
C SER A 174 -1.96 -3.24 13.64
N ALA A 175 -1.33 -2.16 14.11
CA ALA A 175 -1.77 -0.79 13.83
C ALA A 175 -0.55 0.07 13.56
N TYR A 176 -0.73 1.12 12.77
CA TYR A 176 0.30 2.11 12.51
C TYR A 176 -0.24 3.53 12.50
N ALA A 177 0.66 4.46 12.78
CA ALA A 177 0.45 5.88 12.53
C ALA A 177 1.72 6.48 11.96
N GLY A 178 1.60 7.43 11.04
CA GLY A 178 2.72 8.10 10.40
C GLY A 178 2.38 9.52 9.99
N PHE A 179 3.42 10.33 9.92
CA PHE A 179 3.39 11.67 9.38
C PHE A 179 4.20 11.68 8.09
N ASN A 180 3.61 12.14 7.01
CA ASN A 180 4.20 12.23 5.68
C ASN A 180 4.39 13.70 5.32
N ASN A 181 5.65 14.15 5.32
CA ASN A 181 6.01 15.47 4.82
C ASN A 181 6.19 15.39 3.31
N ARG A 182 5.55 16.29 2.58
CA ARG A 182 5.51 16.31 1.14
C ARG A 182 6.14 17.59 0.59
N THR A 183 6.84 17.47 -0.54
CA THR A 183 7.51 18.59 -1.23
C THR A 183 6.62 19.25 -2.30
N ASN A 184 7.16 20.16 -3.09
CA ASN A 184 6.52 20.78 -4.25
C ASN A 184 5.13 21.38 -3.95
N SER A 185 4.99 21.99 -2.76
CA SER A 185 3.73 22.61 -2.33
C SER A 185 2.55 21.64 -2.15
N PHE A 186 2.78 20.34 -2.14
CA PHE A 186 1.78 19.37 -1.71
C PHE A 186 1.54 19.50 -0.21
N SER A 187 0.31 19.25 0.21
CA SER A 187 -0.04 19.22 1.63
C SER A 187 0.55 18.00 2.31
N ASP A 188 1.08 18.17 3.51
CA ASP A 188 1.46 17.08 4.39
C ASP A 188 0.26 16.20 4.74
N GLU A 189 0.52 14.98 5.14
CA GLU A 189 -0.50 14.00 5.46
C GLU A 189 -0.24 13.29 6.78
N VAL A 190 -1.29 12.94 7.48
CA VAL A 190 -1.28 11.92 8.53
C VAL A 190 -1.85 10.64 7.94
N ARG A 191 -1.11 9.53 8.10
CA ARG A 191 -1.52 8.21 7.63
C ARG A 191 -1.61 7.27 8.81
N PHE A 192 -2.70 6.53 8.93
CA PHE A 192 -2.85 5.52 9.95
C PHE A 192 -3.69 4.34 9.45
N GLY A 193 -3.56 3.23 10.14
CA GLY A 193 -4.32 2.04 9.77
C GLY A 193 -4.16 0.92 10.75
N ALA A 194 -4.92 -0.11 10.51
CA ALA A 194 -4.90 -1.33 11.29
C ALA A 194 -5.13 -2.55 10.40
N GLU A 195 -4.66 -3.69 10.85
CA GLU A 195 -4.95 -4.97 10.22
C GLU A 195 -5.16 -6.07 11.24
N VAL A 196 -5.97 -7.06 10.86
CA VAL A 196 -6.11 -8.31 11.56
C VAL A 196 -5.91 -9.45 10.58
N GLY A 197 -5.04 -10.39 10.92
CA GLY A 197 -4.77 -11.58 10.10
C GLY A 197 -5.03 -12.87 10.86
N LEU A 198 -5.49 -13.87 10.13
CA LEU A 198 -5.73 -15.22 10.61
C LEU A 198 -4.82 -16.18 9.84
N THR A 199 -4.18 -17.14 10.56
CA THR A 199 -3.38 -18.20 9.91
C THR A 199 -4.13 -19.53 9.99
N LEU A 200 -4.80 -19.88 8.90
CA LEU A 200 -5.60 -21.11 8.77
C LEU A 200 -4.84 -22.13 7.92
N LYS A 201 -3.83 -22.76 8.50
CA LYS A 201 -2.91 -23.67 7.79
C LYS A 201 -2.20 -22.92 6.66
N LYS A 202 -2.55 -23.23 5.41
CA LYS A 202 -1.99 -22.57 4.20
C LYS A 202 -2.73 -21.31 3.78
N PHE A 203 -3.90 -21.04 4.33
CA PHE A 203 -4.75 -19.93 3.98
C PHE A 203 -4.66 -18.83 5.03
N ILE A 204 -4.39 -17.59 4.60
CA ILE A 204 -4.15 -16.46 5.50
C ILE A 204 -4.94 -15.26 5.00
N PRO A 205 -6.21 -15.12 5.45
CA PRO A 205 -6.98 -13.92 5.25
C PRO A 205 -6.48 -12.79 6.16
N ILE A 206 -6.41 -11.58 5.60
CA ILE A 206 -6.03 -10.36 6.30
C ILE A 206 -7.04 -9.27 5.94
N LEU A 207 -7.68 -8.72 6.94
CA LEU A 207 -8.51 -7.54 6.80
C LEU A 207 -7.68 -6.32 7.20
N LYS A 208 -7.63 -5.32 6.33
CA LYS A 208 -6.87 -4.07 6.52
C LYS A 208 -7.80 -2.88 6.45
N LEU A 209 -7.49 -1.84 7.21
CA LEU A 209 -8.08 -0.51 7.12
C LEU A 209 -6.95 0.49 6.96
N ASN A 210 -6.99 1.29 5.91
CA ASN A 210 -6.03 2.37 5.68
C ASN A 210 -6.75 3.70 5.63
N VAL A 211 -6.18 4.69 6.27
CA VAL A 211 -6.69 6.06 6.33
C VAL A 211 -5.58 7.03 5.98
N VAL A 212 -5.88 7.95 5.09
CA VAL A 212 -5.05 9.09 4.76
C VAL A 212 -5.86 10.36 5.01
N GLN A 213 -5.26 11.30 5.70
CA GLN A 213 -5.83 12.61 6.03
C GLN A 213 -4.84 13.70 5.62
N SER A 214 -5.27 14.59 4.73
CA SER A 214 -4.50 15.79 4.37
C SER A 214 -4.54 16.83 5.49
N LEU A 215 -3.47 17.57 5.65
CA LEU A 215 -3.38 18.71 6.59
C LEU A 215 -3.74 20.05 5.93
N TYR A 216 -3.97 20.07 4.62
CA TYR A 216 -4.34 21.28 3.85
C TYR A 216 -3.37 22.45 4.08
N ASN A 217 -2.07 22.16 4.29
CA ASN A 217 -1.03 23.15 4.55
C ASN A 217 -0.13 23.42 3.34
N GLY A 218 -0.43 22.81 2.19
CA GLY A 218 0.23 23.06 0.91
C GLY A 218 -0.51 24.08 0.06
N ASN A 219 -0.15 24.16 -1.24
CA ASN A 219 -0.88 25.01 -2.20
C ASN A 219 -2.18 24.30 -2.62
N ALA A 220 -3.32 24.94 -2.40
CA ALA A 220 -4.63 24.38 -2.74
C ALA A 220 -4.83 24.17 -4.26
N GLU A 221 -4.08 24.92 -5.11
CA GLU A 221 -4.16 24.83 -6.57
C GLU A 221 -3.21 23.80 -7.17
N GLU A 222 -2.29 23.24 -6.34
CA GLU A 222 -1.30 22.29 -6.83
C GLU A 222 -1.95 20.95 -7.14
N ALA A 223 -1.63 20.39 -8.32
CA ALA A 223 -2.03 19.05 -8.78
C ALA A 223 -3.52 18.72 -8.53
N GLN A 224 -4.42 19.64 -8.86
CA GLN A 224 -5.88 19.41 -8.71
C GLN A 224 -6.45 18.39 -9.69
N ASN A 225 -5.78 18.22 -10.84
CA ASN A 225 -6.22 17.35 -11.92
C ASN A 225 -5.39 16.07 -11.95
N GLY A 226 -6.06 14.93 -12.03
CA GLY A 226 -5.41 13.63 -12.15
C GLY A 226 -5.72 12.68 -10.98
N ILE A 227 -5.13 11.49 -11.05
CA ILE A 227 -5.37 10.43 -10.08
C ILE A 227 -4.40 10.46 -8.90
N PHE A 228 -3.28 11.17 -9.02
CA PHE A 228 -2.29 11.43 -7.96
C PHE A 228 -2.39 12.91 -7.53
N SER A 229 -3.55 13.28 -7.00
CA SER A 229 -3.86 14.68 -6.67
C SER A 229 -3.29 15.09 -5.30
N ASN A 230 -3.14 16.40 -5.12
CA ASN A 230 -2.93 16.98 -3.79
C ASN A 230 -4.20 16.88 -2.93
N ASN A 231 -4.06 17.00 -1.62
CA ASN A 231 -5.17 16.94 -0.65
C ASN A 231 -6.01 15.66 -0.78
N THR A 232 -5.34 14.54 -1.06
CA THR A 232 -5.99 13.22 -1.12
C THR A 232 -6.37 12.74 0.28
N GLU A 233 -7.62 12.34 0.45
CA GLU A 233 -8.10 11.72 1.68
C GLU A 233 -8.89 10.45 1.37
N TYR A 234 -8.77 9.45 2.23
CA TYR A 234 -9.62 8.27 2.12
C TYR A 234 -9.64 7.44 3.39
N VAL A 235 -10.71 6.65 3.50
CA VAL A 235 -10.85 5.53 4.42
C VAL A 235 -11.12 4.28 3.58
N SER A 236 -10.15 3.36 3.52
CA SER A 236 -10.19 2.22 2.61
C SER A 236 -10.01 0.89 3.34
N PRO A 237 -11.08 0.10 3.52
CA PRO A 237 -10.98 -1.31 3.87
C PRO A 237 -10.48 -2.14 2.69
N THR A 238 -9.66 -3.15 3.00
CA THR A 238 -9.11 -4.10 2.02
C THR A 238 -9.11 -5.50 2.62
N LEU A 239 -9.64 -6.47 1.89
CA LEU A 239 -9.47 -7.89 2.20
C LEU A 239 -8.34 -8.45 1.33
N GLU A 240 -7.32 -9.01 1.96
CA GLU A 240 -6.24 -9.73 1.30
C GLU A 240 -6.31 -11.22 1.67
N LEU A 241 -6.24 -12.07 0.68
CA LEU A 241 -6.25 -13.53 0.82
C LEU A 241 -4.91 -14.06 0.33
N ASN A 242 -4.16 -14.69 1.25
CA ASN A 242 -2.90 -15.31 0.91
C ASN A 242 -3.03 -16.83 0.99
N TYR A 243 -2.45 -17.54 0.02
CA TYR A 243 -2.35 -19.00 0.02
C TYR A 243 -0.90 -19.44 -0.10
N GLN A 244 -0.40 -20.13 0.91
CA GLN A 244 0.96 -20.65 0.97
C GLN A 244 1.06 -21.98 0.25
N LEU A 245 1.77 -22.01 -0.88
CA LEU A 245 1.99 -23.20 -1.70
C LEU A 245 2.93 -24.18 -1.00
N ASN A 246 4.06 -23.65 -0.50
CA ASN A 246 5.08 -24.35 0.29
C ASN A 246 5.73 -23.37 1.29
N ASP A 247 6.80 -23.76 1.96
CA ASP A 247 7.45 -22.94 3.00
C ASP A 247 7.98 -21.59 2.50
N LYS A 248 8.28 -21.50 1.19
CA LYS A 248 8.87 -20.30 0.58
C LYS A 248 7.89 -19.53 -0.31
N TRP A 249 7.09 -20.22 -1.09
CA TRP A 249 6.25 -19.62 -2.13
C TRP A 249 4.78 -19.56 -1.77
N GLY A 250 4.11 -18.53 -2.21
CA GLY A 250 2.68 -18.42 -2.14
C GLY A 250 2.11 -17.44 -3.16
N VAL A 251 0.80 -17.38 -3.20
CA VAL A 251 0.04 -16.46 -4.05
C VAL A 251 -0.90 -15.62 -3.19
N SER A 252 -1.28 -14.47 -3.69
CA SER A 252 -2.20 -13.56 -3.00
C SER A 252 -3.20 -12.95 -3.96
N GLY A 253 -4.36 -12.62 -3.43
CA GLY A 253 -5.35 -11.78 -4.09
C GLY A 253 -5.91 -10.78 -3.10
N SER A 254 -6.23 -9.57 -3.52
CA SER A 254 -6.88 -8.59 -2.66
C SER A 254 -7.92 -7.77 -3.40
N GLY A 255 -8.90 -7.29 -2.65
CA GLY A 255 -9.89 -6.33 -3.10
C GLY A 255 -10.15 -5.30 -2.02
N GLY A 256 -10.21 -4.04 -2.40
CA GLY A 256 -10.47 -2.91 -1.51
C GLY A 256 -11.24 -1.82 -2.22
N PHE A 257 -11.75 -0.87 -1.45
CA PHE A 257 -12.42 0.33 -1.97
C PHE A 257 -12.35 1.44 -0.93
N ALA A 258 -12.42 2.68 -1.38
CA ALA A 258 -12.62 3.80 -0.46
C ALA A 258 -14.12 4.00 -0.24
N PHE A 259 -14.62 3.85 0.98
CA PHE A 259 -16.02 4.13 1.30
C PHE A 259 -16.26 5.62 1.61
N ALA A 260 -15.19 6.37 1.85
CA ALA A 260 -15.16 7.82 1.93
C ALA A 260 -13.81 8.30 1.39
N GLY A 261 -13.79 9.42 0.69
CA GLY A 261 -12.57 9.97 0.12
C GLY A 261 -12.73 11.39 -0.38
N ARG A 262 -11.61 11.98 -0.77
CA ARG A 262 -11.49 13.25 -1.49
C ARG A 262 -10.32 13.15 -2.44
N ASN A 263 -10.47 13.69 -3.63
CA ASN A 263 -9.44 13.72 -4.67
C ASN A 263 -8.89 12.32 -5.01
N ILE A 264 -9.76 11.30 -5.05
CA ILE A 264 -9.40 9.93 -5.45
C ILE A 264 -10.49 9.27 -6.29
N LEU A 265 -10.11 8.21 -7.01
CA LEU A 265 -11.05 7.37 -7.76
C LEU A 265 -12.03 6.65 -6.81
N ALA A 266 -13.32 6.76 -7.10
CA ALA A 266 -14.41 6.17 -6.30
C ALA A 266 -14.81 4.80 -6.86
N SER A 267 -13.87 3.84 -6.86
CA SER A 267 -14.09 2.49 -7.37
C SER A 267 -13.28 1.45 -6.61
N PRO A 268 -13.70 0.18 -6.64
CA PRO A 268 -12.89 -0.91 -6.11
C PRO A 268 -11.55 -1.03 -6.82
N ASN A 269 -10.52 -1.39 -6.06
CA ASN A 269 -9.22 -1.82 -6.57
C ASN A 269 -9.02 -3.30 -6.33
N TRP A 270 -8.27 -3.94 -7.22
CA TRP A 270 -8.01 -5.37 -7.17
C TRP A 270 -6.52 -5.63 -7.34
N SER A 271 -6.03 -6.68 -6.70
CA SER A 271 -4.64 -7.10 -6.85
C SER A 271 -4.54 -8.62 -6.86
N ILE A 272 -3.61 -9.11 -7.67
CA ILE A 272 -3.12 -10.48 -7.62
C ILE A 272 -1.60 -10.46 -7.51
N GLY A 273 -1.01 -11.47 -6.89
CA GLY A 273 0.45 -11.53 -6.77
C GLY A 273 0.97 -12.91 -6.40
N ALA A 274 2.26 -13.06 -6.58
CA ALA A 274 3.02 -14.18 -6.06
C ALA A 274 4.10 -13.67 -5.11
N TYR A 275 4.39 -14.41 -4.06
CA TYR A 275 5.40 -14.01 -3.07
C TYR A 275 6.38 -15.13 -2.76
N LEU A 276 7.56 -14.70 -2.37
CA LEU A 276 8.68 -15.53 -1.90
C LEU A 276 9.07 -15.10 -0.48
N LYS A 277 9.29 -16.08 0.39
CA LYS A 277 9.91 -15.91 1.72
C LYS A 277 11.31 -16.53 1.74
N LEU A 278 12.28 -15.83 2.31
CA LEU A 278 13.64 -16.30 2.54
C LEU A 278 13.83 -16.74 4.00
#